data_8c70b72aabfaacca49ba3f4a6b1d366f
#
_entry.id   8c70b72aabfaacca49ba3f4a6b1d366f
#
_cell.length_a   1.000
_cell.length_b   1.000
_cell.length_c   1.000
_cell.angle_alpha   90.00
_cell.angle_beta   90.00
_cell.angle_gamma   90.00
#
_symmetry.space_group_name_H-M   'P 1'
#
loop_
_entity.id
_entity.type
_entity.pdbx_description
1 polymer ?
#
loop_
_entity_poly.entity_id
_entity_poly.type
_entity_poly.pdbx_seq_one_letter_code
_entity_poly.pdbx_strand_id
1 'polypeptide(L)'
;GLGEYRFDKSLNTYIKDQYGSYVSYSVPTGSRFLLRNMRGHQRFSFDVRKLKKGAQIKINFNTNFNYSGSKIGISEIYDPKLQEKNIYRSYLNNLSEIDLGSKNFSKRIKFYSTNSKDFQGYDPRGNEILSFSKNGINGYFKIKENSNLKFEWYHHIKDVESNFILERSRKVRGSWSEISLTLNEKKSESEFSIKYGVDHGRVVSNSFIAQGIGINYSGRLFFGELGSVMLNFDLSENKELSNFQYIPPEALNGQTLGKNIAVNTSLNYFIKKDISFSMSVNYLDNLRYNNLFTIMGEFRAYL
;
A
#
# COMPACT_ATOMS: atom_id res chain seq x y z
N GLY A 1 2.03 -28.92 13.50
CA GLY A 1 0.69 -28.42 13.66
C GLY A 1 0.52 -27.04 13.02
N LEU A 2 -0.71 -26.64 12.76
CA LEU A 2 -1.04 -25.31 12.23
C LEU A 2 -1.40 -24.33 13.38
N GLY A 3 -1.23 -24.75 14.63
CA GLY A 3 -1.55 -23.98 15.81
C GLY A 3 -0.34 -23.22 16.36
N GLU A 4 -0.58 -22.43 17.41
CA GLU A 4 0.38 -21.54 18.06
C GLU A 4 0.66 -21.95 19.51
N TYR A 5 -0.01 -23.01 19.99
CA TYR A 5 0.09 -23.50 21.35
C TYR A 5 0.15 -25.04 21.38
N ARG A 6 0.90 -25.55 22.33
CA ARG A 6 0.98 -26.95 22.72
C ARG A 6 0.41 -27.10 24.14
N PHE A 7 -0.43 -28.12 24.35
CA PHE A 7 -0.86 -28.45 25.71
C PHE A 7 0.24 -29.18 26.47
N ASP A 8 0.69 -28.62 27.58
CA ASP A 8 1.65 -29.24 28.49
C ASP A 8 0.92 -29.98 29.61
N LYS A 9 1.01 -31.31 29.60
CA LYS A 9 0.33 -32.17 30.58
C LYS A 9 0.88 -32.00 31.99
N SER A 10 2.15 -31.63 32.16
CA SER A 10 2.79 -31.50 33.48
C SER A 10 2.37 -30.22 34.16
N LEU A 11 2.14 -29.16 33.41
CA LEU A 11 1.73 -27.85 33.90
C LEU A 11 0.21 -27.63 33.78
N ASN A 12 -0.51 -28.57 33.13
CA ASN A 12 -1.93 -28.48 32.82
C ASN A 12 -2.34 -27.16 32.18
N THR A 13 -1.51 -26.66 31.26
CA THR A 13 -1.69 -25.38 30.60
C THR A 13 -1.22 -25.40 29.16
N TYR A 14 -1.64 -24.40 28.39
CA TYR A 14 -1.19 -24.20 27.01
C TYR A 14 0.06 -23.33 26.99
N ILE A 15 1.14 -23.84 26.41
CA ILE A 15 2.39 -23.11 26.24
C ILE A 15 2.53 -22.72 24.77
N LYS A 16 3.07 -21.52 24.50
CA LYS A 16 3.39 -21.08 23.14
C LYS A 16 4.36 -22.04 22.48
N ASP A 17 3.99 -22.51 21.29
CA ASP A 17 4.80 -23.41 20.48
C ASP A 17 4.52 -23.15 19.00
N GLN A 18 5.56 -22.85 18.25
CA GLN A 18 5.47 -22.53 16.82
C GLN A 18 4.86 -23.69 15.99
N TYR A 19 4.99 -24.92 16.48
CA TYR A 19 4.44 -26.12 15.84
C TYR A 19 3.28 -26.72 16.65
N GLY A 20 2.65 -25.92 17.49
CA GLY A 20 1.54 -26.35 18.31
C GLY A 20 0.33 -26.81 17.51
N SER A 21 -0.55 -27.54 18.17
CA SER A 21 -1.79 -28.06 17.56
C SER A 21 -3.02 -27.23 17.94
N TYR A 22 -2.86 -26.26 18.81
CA TYR A 22 -3.96 -25.45 19.34
C TYR A 22 -3.82 -23.99 18.91
N VAL A 23 -4.95 -23.38 18.62
CA VAL A 23 -5.07 -21.95 18.28
C VAL A 23 -5.90 -21.27 19.35
N SER A 24 -5.42 -20.12 19.86
CA SER A 24 -6.26 -19.29 20.71
C SER A 24 -7.27 -18.51 19.88
N TYR A 25 -8.50 -18.43 20.33
CA TYR A 25 -9.51 -17.57 19.75
C TYR A 25 -10.24 -16.80 20.85
N SER A 26 -10.66 -15.58 20.54
CA SER A 26 -11.41 -14.75 21.47
C SER A 26 -12.88 -15.15 21.43
N VAL A 27 -13.41 -15.53 22.58
CA VAL A 27 -14.85 -15.77 22.75
C VAL A 27 -15.46 -14.48 23.33
N PRO A 28 -16.53 -13.93 22.74
CA PRO A 28 -17.24 -12.81 23.35
C PRO A 28 -17.75 -13.22 24.73
N THR A 29 -17.22 -12.60 25.79
CA THR A 29 -17.60 -12.92 27.19
C THR A 29 -18.90 -12.26 27.63
N GLY A 30 -19.57 -11.52 26.74
CA GLY A 30 -20.76 -10.73 27.07
C GLY A 30 -20.48 -9.43 27.81
N SER A 31 -19.30 -9.24 28.39
CA SER A 31 -18.89 -7.97 28.95
C SER A 31 -18.58 -6.96 27.86
N ARG A 32 -19.34 -5.87 27.80
CA ARG A 32 -19.14 -4.79 26.85
C ARG A 32 -18.36 -3.67 27.52
N PHE A 33 -17.22 -3.29 26.94
CA PHE A 33 -16.51 -2.10 27.35
C PHE A 33 -16.92 -0.92 26.46
N LEU A 34 -17.14 0.23 27.08
CA LEU A 34 -17.36 1.47 26.35
C LEU A 34 -16.03 1.90 25.72
N LEU A 35 -15.94 1.80 24.40
CA LEU A 35 -14.82 2.33 23.64
C LEU A 35 -15.16 3.73 23.13
N ARG A 36 -14.25 4.65 23.34
CA ARG A 36 -14.28 5.97 22.72
C ARG A 36 -13.49 5.88 21.41
N ASN A 37 -14.07 6.43 20.34
CA ASN A 37 -13.41 6.55 19.07
C ASN A 37 -13.19 8.04 18.78
N MET A 38 -11.97 8.37 18.37
CA MET A 38 -11.63 9.70 17.91
C MET A 38 -10.99 9.60 16.54
N ARG A 39 -11.51 10.35 15.59
CA ARG A 39 -10.95 10.46 14.23
C ARG A 39 -10.73 11.92 13.92
N GLY A 40 -9.60 12.22 13.30
CA GLY A 40 -9.31 13.56 12.85
C GLY A 40 -8.53 13.57 11.54
N HIS A 41 -8.74 14.64 10.82
CA HIS A 41 -8.01 14.97 9.62
C HIS A 41 -7.58 16.42 9.70
N GLN A 42 -6.28 16.66 9.57
CA GLN A 42 -5.70 17.98 9.57
C GLN A 42 -4.96 18.19 8.25
N ARG A 43 -5.27 19.28 7.56
CA ARG A 43 -4.60 19.67 6.33
C ARG A 43 -4.11 21.09 6.43
N PHE A 44 -2.83 21.27 6.18
CA PHE A 44 -2.20 22.54 6.01
C PHE A 44 -1.66 22.67 4.58
N SER A 45 -1.99 23.75 3.87
CA SER A 45 -1.51 23.99 2.51
C SER A 45 -1.05 25.44 2.40
N PHE A 46 0.22 25.63 2.06
CA PHE A 46 0.84 26.93 1.86
C PHE A 46 1.28 27.06 0.39
N ASP A 47 0.65 27.98 -0.35
CA ASP A 47 0.91 28.23 -1.76
C ASP A 47 1.63 29.56 -1.95
N VAL A 48 2.95 29.52 -2.08
CA VAL A 48 3.81 30.69 -2.25
C VAL A 48 3.51 31.43 -3.56
N ARG A 49 2.96 30.74 -4.57
CA ARG A 49 2.55 31.32 -5.86
C ARG A 49 1.52 32.44 -5.70
N LYS A 50 0.72 32.40 -4.62
CA LYS A 50 -0.27 33.42 -4.29
C LYS A 50 0.35 34.67 -3.67
N LEU A 51 1.52 34.55 -3.07
CA LEU A 51 2.19 35.65 -2.37
C LEU A 51 3.17 36.42 -3.27
N LYS A 52 3.82 35.73 -4.19
CA LYS A 52 4.82 36.32 -5.09
C LYS A 52 4.60 35.86 -6.53
N LYS A 53 4.38 36.80 -7.45
CA LYS A 53 4.31 36.52 -8.89
C LYS A 53 5.59 35.81 -9.36
N GLY A 54 5.46 34.61 -9.93
CA GLY A 54 6.57 33.81 -10.44
C GLY A 54 7.12 32.76 -9.49
N ALA A 55 6.81 32.79 -8.18
CA ALA A 55 7.11 31.68 -7.29
C ALA A 55 6.20 30.50 -7.60
N GLN A 56 6.76 29.27 -7.58
CA GLN A 56 6.04 28.07 -8.00
C GLN A 56 6.24 26.95 -6.98
N ILE A 57 6.11 27.33 -5.71
CA ILE A 57 6.30 26.44 -4.57
C ILE A 57 4.96 26.28 -3.87
N LYS A 58 4.56 25.03 -3.67
CA LYS A 58 3.41 24.65 -2.83
C LYS A 58 3.88 23.63 -1.80
N ILE A 59 3.52 23.86 -0.54
CA ILE A 59 3.84 23.00 0.58
C ILE A 59 2.51 22.47 1.13
N ASN A 60 2.40 21.16 1.29
CA ASN A 60 1.22 20.52 1.87
C ASN A 60 1.64 19.62 3.03
N PHE A 61 0.87 19.68 4.11
CA PHE A 61 0.94 18.73 5.23
C PHE A 61 -0.45 18.18 5.46
N ASN A 62 -0.56 16.86 5.50
CA ASN A 62 -1.79 16.16 5.81
C ASN A 62 -1.53 15.19 6.95
N THR A 63 -2.33 15.26 8.00
CA THR A 63 -2.30 14.31 9.11
C THR A 63 -3.66 13.67 9.24
N ASN A 64 -3.71 12.34 9.23
CA ASN A 64 -4.89 11.56 9.53
C ASN A 64 -4.62 10.73 10.76
N PHE A 65 -5.55 10.72 11.71
CA PHE A 65 -5.45 9.88 12.88
C PHE A 65 -6.78 9.23 13.22
N ASN A 66 -6.70 8.06 13.81
CA ASN A 66 -7.84 7.30 14.33
C ASN A 66 -7.43 6.57 15.58
N TYR A 67 -8.13 6.82 16.68
CA TYR A 67 -7.89 6.20 17.99
C TYR A 67 -9.14 5.50 18.46
N SER A 68 -8.97 4.32 19.08
CA SER A 68 -9.98 3.60 19.83
C SER A 68 -9.41 3.19 21.18
N GLY A 69 -10.08 3.56 22.25
CA GLY A 69 -9.60 3.26 23.59
C GLY A 69 -10.64 3.50 24.68
N SER A 70 -10.33 3.12 25.91
CA SER A 70 -11.22 3.34 27.07
C SER A 70 -11.15 4.78 27.59
N LYS A 71 -10.00 5.44 27.43
CA LYS A 71 -9.78 6.84 27.84
C LYS A 71 -9.02 7.55 26.73
N ILE A 72 -9.72 8.36 25.96
CA ILE A 72 -9.14 9.23 24.93
C ILE A 72 -9.56 10.65 25.25
N GLY A 73 -8.60 11.56 25.38
CA GLY A 73 -8.80 12.98 25.64
C GLY A 73 -8.44 13.84 24.43
N ILE A 74 -8.65 15.14 24.55
CA ILE A 74 -8.31 16.12 23.49
C ILE A 74 -6.78 16.27 23.35
N SER A 75 -6.02 15.94 24.39
CA SER A 75 -4.55 15.97 24.39
C SER A 75 -3.95 15.08 23.29
N GLU A 76 -4.59 13.97 22.95
CA GLU A 76 -4.13 13.05 21.90
C GLU A 76 -4.20 13.64 20.50
N ILE A 77 -4.92 14.75 20.31
CA ILE A 77 -4.92 15.50 19.03
C ILE A 77 -3.58 16.20 18.84
N TYR A 78 -2.97 16.71 19.91
CA TYR A 78 -1.73 17.50 19.85
C TYR A 78 -0.48 16.65 20.10
N ASP A 79 -0.60 15.62 20.92
CA ASP A 79 0.50 14.68 21.24
C ASP A 79 -0.02 13.24 21.12
N PRO A 80 -0.06 12.70 19.91
CA PRO A 80 -0.59 11.37 19.63
C PRO A 80 0.31 10.28 20.21
N LYS A 81 -0.05 9.81 21.40
CA LYS A 81 0.59 8.66 22.05
C LYS A 81 0.04 7.37 21.46
N LEU A 82 0.83 6.71 20.62
CA LEU A 82 0.40 5.51 19.92
C LEU A 82 0.29 4.27 20.81
N GLN A 83 0.92 4.26 21.99
CA GLN A 83 1.02 3.11 22.87
C GLN A 83 0.73 3.53 24.32
N GLU A 84 -0.52 3.61 24.69
CA GLU A 84 -0.92 3.74 26.07
C GLU A 84 -1.79 2.57 26.51
N LYS A 85 -1.76 2.25 27.82
CA LYS A 85 -2.57 1.18 28.44
C LYS A 85 -4.07 1.26 28.10
N ASN A 86 -4.55 2.44 27.76
CA ASN A 86 -5.96 2.71 27.46
C ASN A 86 -6.27 2.76 25.96
N ILE A 87 -5.28 2.61 25.09
CA ILE A 87 -5.45 2.63 23.64
C ILE A 87 -5.44 1.20 23.15
N TYR A 88 -6.51 0.77 22.50
CA TYR A 88 -6.65 -0.55 21.92
C TYR A 88 -6.26 -0.58 20.45
N ARG A 89 -6.49 0.52 19.74
CA ARG A 89 -6.07 0.72 18.38
C ARG A 89 -5.74 2.18 18.15
N SER A 90 -4.64 2.43 17.47
CA SER A 90 -4.32 3.77 16.98
C SER A 90 -3.69 3.71 15.59
N TYR A 91 -4.08 4.66 14.77
CA TYR A 91 -3.52 4.85 13.44
C TYR A 91 -3.15 6.32 13.27
N LEU A 92 -1.94 6.57 12.82
CA LEU A 92 -1.45 7.90 12.47
C LEU A 92 -0.81 7.84 11.09
N ASN A 93 -1.19 8.75 10.21
CA ASN A 93 -0.57 8.91 8.91
C ASN A 93 -0.29 10.38 8.64
N ASN A 94 0.98 10.69 8.36
CA ASN A 94 1.45 12.02 8.01
C ASN A 94 1.97 12.00 6.57
N LEU A 95 1.51 12.93 5.76
CA LEU A 95 2.01 13.20 4.42
C LEU A 95 2.52 14.63 4.36
N SER A 96 3.78 14.80 4.01
CA SER A 96 4.42 16.09 3.76
C SER A 96 4.86 16.16 2.30
N GLU A 97 4.53 17.23 1.61
CA GLU A 97 4.87 17.42 0.21
C GLU A 97 5.38 18.83 -0.04
N ILE A 98 6.46 18.93 -0.84
CA ILE A 98 6.96 20.19 -1.41
C ILE A 98 6.89 20.04 -2.93
N ASP A 99 6.10 20.86 -3.56
CA ASP A 99 5.82 20.84 -4.99
C ASP A 99 6.45 22.07 -5.65
N LEU A 100 7.38 21.82 -6.55
CA LEU A 100 8.09 22.82 -7.35
C LEU A 100 7.62 22.67 -8.80
N GLY A 101 6.93 23.68 -9.34
CA GLY A 101 6.39 23.61 -10.69
C GLY A 101 6.79 24.77 -11.56
N SER A 102 6.79 24.59 -12.88
CA SER A 102 6.92 25.68 -13.86
C SER A 102 5.58 26.39 -14.05
N LYS A 103 5.61 27.65 -14.52
CA LYS A 103 4.43 28.50 -14.71
C LYS A 103 3.34 27.85 -15.58
N ASN A 104 3.73 27.00 -16.51
CA ASN A 104 2.83 26.31 -17.44
C ASN A 104 2.63 24.83 -17.10
N PHE A 105 3.01 24.39 -15.88
CA PHE A 105 2.94 22.98 -15.45
C PHE A 105 3.64 21.98 -16.40
N SER A 106 4.49 22.47 -17.31
CA SER A 106 5.24 21.61 -18.23
C SER A 106 6.35 20.82 -17.53
N LYS A 107 6.81 21.31 -16.37
CA LYS A 107 7.79 20.65 -15.51
C LYS A 107 7.35 20.77 -14.07
N ARG A 108 7.38 19.68 -13.33
CA ARG A 108 7.03 19.62 -11.92
C ARG A 108 7.93 18.64 -11.21
N ILE A 109 8.46 19.04 -10.07
CA ILE A 109 9.23 18.17 -9.17
C ILE A 109 8.54 18.21 -7.82
N LYS A 110 8.23 17.06 -7.27
CA LYS A 110 7.61 16.91 -5.96
C LYS A 110 8.54 16.10 -5.07
N PHE A 111 8.88 16.65 -3.92
CA PHE A 111 9.47 15.92 -2.80
C PHE A 111 8.34 15.53 -1.87
N TYR A 112 8.35 14.30 -1.42
CA TYR A 112 7.32 13.82 -0.49
C TYR A 112 7.89 12.92 0.59
N SER A 113 7.24 12.96 1.74
CA SER A 113 7.49 12.09 2.88
C SER A 113 6.15 11.60 3.42
N THR A 114 5.99 10.29 3.48
CA THR A 114 4.83 9.65 4.09
C THR A 114 5.30 8.82 5.28
N ASN A 115 4.69 9.03 6.44
CA ASN A 115 4.97 8.26 7.64
C ASN A 115 3.65 7.79 8.22
N SER A 116 3.50 6.49 8.41
CA SER A 116 2.33 5.92 9.08
C SER A 116 2.74 4.95 10.17
N LYS A 117 1.92 4.92 11.21
CA LYS A 117 2.00 3.91 12.28
C LYS A 117 0.60 3.38 12.55
N ASP A 118 0.46 2.07 12.64
CA ASP A 118 -0.75 1.37 13.04
C ASP A 118 -0.41 0.49 14.26
N PHE A 119 -1.05 0.78 15.37
CA PHE A 119 -0.93 0.02 16.61
C PHE A 119 -2.21 -0.77 16.84
N GLN A 120 -2.05 -2.05 17.10
CA GLN A 120 -3.13 -2.99 17.39
C GLN A 120 -2.86 -3.63 18.75
N GLY A 121 -3.57 -3.18 19.77
CA GLY A 121 -3.42 -3.61 21.18
C GLY A 121 -4.60 -4.39 21.72
N TYR A 122 -5.55 -4.77 20.89
CA TYR A 122 -6.76 -5.49 21.32
C TYR A 122 -6.62 -7.01 21.27
N ASP A 123 -5.56 -7.53 20.66
CA ASP A 123 -5.32 -8.98 20.63
C ASP A 123 -4.82 -9.43 22.01
N PRO A 124 -5.54 -10.32 22.71
CA PRO A 124 -5.11 -10.80 24.02
C PRO A 124 -3.77 -11.54 23.99
N ARG A 125 -3.31 -11.95 22.83
CA ARG A 125 -2.04 -12.63 22.63
C ARG A 125 -0.84 -11.69 22.63
N GLY A 126 -1.05 -10.41 22.33
CA GLY A 126 0.00 -9.39 22.35
C GLY A 126 -0.25 -8.27 21.35
N ASN A 127 0.54 -7.25 21.41
CA ASN A 127 0.43 -6.05 20.60
C ASN A 127 1.22 -6.20 19.31
N GLU A 128 0.74 -5.56 18.25
CA GLU A 128 1.43 -5.43 16.99
C GLU A 128 1.51 -3.96 16.55
N ILE A 129 2.66 -3.56 16.03
CA ILE A 129 2.92 -2.23 15.52
C ILE A 129 3.44 -2.36 14.11
N LEU A 130 2.74 -1.72 13.17
CA LEU A 130 3.22 -1.55 11.81
C LEU A 130 3.67 -0.10 11.62
N SER A 131 4.93 0.08 11.28
CA SER A 131 5.50 1.39 10.95
C SER A 131 5.90 1.41 9.48
N PHE A 132 5.52 2.46 8.79
CA PHE A 132 5.87 2.67 7.39
C PHE A 132 6.38 4.09 7.18
N SER A 133 7.52 4.21 6.52
CA SER A 133 8.07 5.50 6.07
C SER A 133 8.45 5.38 4.60
N LYS A 134 8.04 6.34 3.79
CA LYS A 134 8.39 6.46 2.37
C LYS A 134 8.79 7.90 2.09
N ASN A 135 10.01 8.11 1.62
CA ASN A 135 10.55 9.41 1.24
C ASN A 135 10.95 9.35 -0.22
N GLY A 136 10.55 10.31 -1.03
CA GLY A 136 10.83 10.23 -2.45
C GLY A 136 10.72 11.54 -3.20
N ILE A 137 11.04 11.43 -4.49
CA ILE A 137 11.01 12.50 -5.45
C ILE A 137 10.20 12.02 -6.65
N ASN A 138 9.21 12.81 -7.07
CA ASN A 138 8.45 12.62 -8.31
C ASN A 138 8.79 13.75 -9.27
N GLY A 139 9.22 13.40 -10.47
CA GLY A 139 9.38 14.31 -11.59
C GLY A 139 8.25 14.12 -12.61
N TYR A 140 7.76 15.22 -13.17
CA TYR A 140 6.80 15.23 -14.25
C TYR A 140 7.26 16.22 -15.31
N PHE A 141 7.34 15.74 -16.56
CA PHE A 141 7.82 16.53 -17.70
C PHE A 141 6.87 16.34 -18.88
N LYS A 142 6.24 17.41 -19.30
CA LYS A 142 5.43 17.43 -20.51
C LYS A 142 6.38 17.47 -21.73
N ILE A 143 6.39 16.43 -22.56
CA ILE A 143 7.23 16.32 -23.76
C ILE A 143 6.52 16.98 -24.94
N LYS A 144 5.23 16.63 -25.13
CA LYS A 144 4.33 17.21 -26.13
C LYS A 144 2.96 17.45 -25.49
N GLU A 145 2.02 18.02 -26.24
CA GLU A 145 0.67 18.28 -25.71
C GLU A 145 -0.02 17.03 -25.15
N ASN A 146 0.22 15.90 -25.78
CA ASN A 146 -0.40 14.63 -25.47
C ASN A 146 0.57 13.60 -24.86
N SER A 147 1.81 13.96 -24.54
CA SER A 147 2.79 13.03 -23.98
C SER A 147 3.54 13.59 -22.78
N ASN A 148 3.65 12.77 -21.74
CA ASN A 148 4.29 13.13 -20.49
C ASN A 148 5.25 12.04 -20.03
N LEU A 149 6.41 12.45 -19.54
CA LEU A 149 7.36 11.59 -18.87
C LEU A 149 7.21 11.81 -17.35
N LYS A 150 7.10 10.72 -16.63
CA LYS A 150 7.11 10.71 -15.16
C LYS A 150 8.34 9.94 -14.70
N PHE A 151 8.91 10.37 -13.61
CA PHE A 151 9.99 9.68 -12.90
C PHE A 151 9.64 9.67 -11.43
N GLU A 152 9.77 8.54 -10.78
CA GLU A 152 9.69 8.40 -9.32
C GLU A 152 10.94 7.71 -8.82
N TRP A 153 11.51 8.22 -7.75
CA TRP A 153 12.48 7.53 -6.92
C TRP A 153 12.07 7.66 -5.47
N TYR A 154 12.12 6.57 -4.74
CA TYR A 154 11.83 6.60 -3.32
C TYR A 154 12.67 5.60 -2.53
N HIS A 155 12.87 5.96 -1.27
CA HIS A 155 13.36 5.07 -0.23
C HIS A 155 12.22 4.77 0.75
N HIS A 156 12.07 3.51 1.16
CA HIS A 156 11.07 3.12 2.14
C HIS A 156 11.65 2.28 3.26
N ILE A 157 10.99 2.36 4.42
CA ILE A 157 11.21 1.51 5.58
C ILE A 157 9.85 1.00 6.03
N LYS A 158 9.72 -0.31 6.16
CA LYS A 158 8.54 -0.99 6.73
C LYS A 158 9.03 -1.81 7.92
N ASP A 159 8.43 -1.59 9.06
CA ASP A 159 8.80 -2.24 10.31
C ASP A 159 7.56 -2.83 10.95
N VAL A 160 7.59 -4.12 11.25
CA VAL A 160 6.54 -4.85 11.93
C VAL A 160 7.13 -5.36 13.23
N GLU A 161 6.67 -4.82 14.35
CA GLU A 161 7.03 -5.26 15.69
C GLU A 161 5.85 -6.02 16.29
N SER A 162 6.05 -7.26 16.68
CA SER A 162 5.03 -8.09 17.31
C SER A 162 5.53 -8.59 18.67
N ASN A 163 4.80 -8.27 19.72
CA ASN A 163 5.05 -8.83 21.06
C ASN A 163 4.39 -10.20 21.24
N PHE A 164 3.58 -10.61 20.26
CA PHE A 164 2.86 -11.86 20.29
C PHE A 164 3.73 -13.04 19.83
N ILE A 165 4.36 -12.91 18.66
CA ILE A 165 5.32 -13.88 18.12
C ILE A 165 6.52 -13.07 17.64
N LEU A 166 7.68 -13.23 18.29
CA LEU A 166 8.90 -12.50 17.92
C LEU A 166 9.32 -12.77 16.47
N GLU A 167 9.04 -13.97 15.96
CA GLU A 167 9.30 -14.40 14.58
C GLU A 167 8.48 -13.59 13.55
N ARG A 168 7.40 -12.92 13.96
CA ARG A 168 6.66 -11.99 13.11
C ARG A 168 7.32 -10.62 13.01
N SER A 169 8.24 -10.31 13.94
CA SER A 169 8.95 -9.04 13.88
C SER A 169 9.92 -9.03 12.71
N ARG A 170 9.78 -8.05 11.84
CA ARG A 170 10.56 -7.93 10.62
C ARG A 170 10.71 -6.48 10.19
N LYS A 171 11.85 -6.19 9.60
CA LYS A 171 12.16 -4.87 9.09
C LYS A 171 12.64 -4.96 7.65
N VAL A 172 12.04 -4.17 6.80
CA VAL A 172 12.39 -4.05 5.39
C VAL A 172 12.70 -2.60 5.07
N ARG A 173 13.77 -2.35 4.36
CA ARG A 173 14.14 -1.05 3.82
C ARG A 173 14.61 -1.22 2.40
N GLY A 174 14.26 -0.31 1.53
CA GLY A 174 14.66 -0.41 0.14
C GLY A 174 14.53 0.89 -0.62
N SER A 175 15.04 0.87 -1.84
CA SER A 175 14.96 1.98 -2.77
C SER A 175 14.43 1.48 -4.11
N TRP A 176 13.49 2.21 -4.66
CA TRP A 176 12.84 1.90 -5.92
C TRP A 176 12.84 3.10 -6.83
N SER A 177 12.97 2.83 -8.12
CA SER A 177 12.86 3.83 -9.19
C SER A 177 11.85 3.36 -10.20
N GLU A 178 11.08 4.29 -10.75
CA GLU A 178 10.12 4.04 -11.82
C GLU A 178 10.19 5.18 -12.83
N ILE A 179 10.16 4.83 -14.11
CA ILE A 179 10.05 5.78 -15.22
C ILE A 179 8.83 5.39 -16.02
N SER A 180 7.91 6.33 -16.25
CA SER A 180 6.68 6.11 -17.00
C SER A 180 6.54 7.11 -18.13
N LEU A 181 6.09 6.62 -19.27
CA LEU A 181 5.67 7.43 -20.41
C LEU A 181 4.16 7.33 -20.57
N THR A 182 3.48 8.47 -20.47
CA THR A 182 2.03 8.58 -20.67
C THR A 182 1.74 9.22 -22.02
N LEU A 183 0.86 8.61 -22.79
CA LEU A 183 0.35 9.11 -24.08
C LEU A 183 -1.17 9.26 -23.96
N ASN A 184 -1.66 10.47 -24.22
CA ASN A 184 -3.09 10.80 -24.18
C ASN A 184 -3.54 11.27 -25.54
N GLU A 185 -4.36 10.47 -26.21
CA GLU A 185 -4.98 10.82 -27.48
C GLU A 185 -6.50 11.04 -27.28
N LYS A 186 -7.18 11.55 -28.28
CA LYS A 186 -8.64 11.83 -28.19
C LYS A 186 -9.46 10.58 -27.84
N LYS A 187 -9.02 9.40 -28.23
CA LYS A 187 -9.75 8.14 -28.05
C LYS A 187 -8.96 7.10 -27.27
N SER A 188 -7.76 7.42 -26.81
CA SER A 188 -6.93 6.46 -26.08
C SER A 188 -6.04 7.15 -25.05
N GLU A 189 -5.84 6.46 -23.94
CA GLU A 189 -4.85 6.78 -22.91
C GLU A 189 -3.94 5.57 -22.76
N SER A 190 -2.63 5.78 -22.72
CA SER A 190 -1.67 4.71 -22.51
C SER A 190 -0.58 5.18 -21.57
N GLU A 191 -0.18 4.32 -20.65
CA GLU A 191 0.98 4.52 -19.78
C GLU A 191 1.84 3.26 -19.83
N PHE A 192 3.11 3.45 -20.13
CA PHE A 192 4.14 2.41 -20.08
C PHE A 192 5.15 2.78 -19.02
N SER A 193 5.49 1.86 -18.11
CA SER A 193 6.49 2.09 -17.08
C SER A 193 7.47 0.94 -16.92
N ILE A 194 8.67 1.30 -16.50
CA ILE A 194 9.73 0.37 -16.09
C ILE A 194 10.06 0.71 -14.64
N LYS A 195 10.09 -0.31 -13.78
CA LYS A 195 10.46 -0.18 -12.38
C LYS A 195 11.64 -1.07 -12.03
N TYR A 196 12.49 -0.58 -11.14
CA TYR A 196 13.60 -1.33 -10.58
C TYR A 196 13.80 -0.95 -9.12
N GLY A 197 14.12 -1.92 -8.28
CA GLY A 197 14.41 -1.67 -6.88
C GLY A 197 15.14 -2.78 -6.17
N VAL A 198 15.66 -2.42 -5.01
CA VAL A 198 16.36 -3.35 -4.12
C VAL A 198 15.86 -3.15 -2.70
N ASP A 199 15.49 -4.24 -2.07
CA ASP A 199 15.07 -4.29 -0.68
C ASP A 199 16.08 -5.11 0.16
N HIS A 200 16.39 -4.59 1.32
CA HIS A 200 17.16 -5.24 2.36
C HIS A 200 16.26 -5.43 3.57
N GLY A 201 16.36 -6.56 4.21
CA GLY A 201 15.55 -6.76 5.39
C GLY A 201 16.14 -7.74 6.38
N ARG A 202 15.48 -7.80 7.52
CA ARG A 202 15.76 -8.75 8.58
C ARG A 202 14.45 -9.37 9.07
N VAL A 203 14.44 -10.67 9.17
CA VAL A 203 13.38 -11.46 9.78
C VAL A 203 14.01 -12.24 10.90
N VAL A 204 13.73 -11.87 12.16
CA VAL A 204 14.36 -12.40 13.36
C VAL A 204 15.89 -12.27 13.31
N SER A 205 16.62 -13.35 13.14
CA SER A 205 18.10 -13.41 13.06
C SER A 205 18.62 -13.38 11.63
N ASN A 206 17.78 -13.65 10.64
CA ASN A 206 18.18 -13.81 9.25
C ASN A 206 18.00 -12.51 8.48
N SER A 207 19.01 -12.13 7.71
CA SER A 207 18.96 -10.98 6.80
C SER A 207 18.77 -11.45 5.36
N PHE A 208 18.09 -10.67 4.55
CA PHE A 208 17.90 -10.90 3.14
C PHE A 208 18.21 -9.65 2.30
N ILE A 209 18.55 -9.88 1.05
CA ILE A 209 18.67 -8.86 0.01
C ILE A 209 17.88 -9.38 -1.18
N ALA A 210 16.93 -8.59 -1.67
CA ALA A 210 16.11 -8.94 -2.81
C ALA A 210 16.04 -7.77 -3.79
N GLN A 211 16.07 -8.09 -5.08
CA GLN A 211 15.92 -7.10 -6.15
C GLN A 211 14.72 -7.46 -7.03
N GLY A 212 14.10 -6.44 -7.59
CA GLY A 212 13.01 -6.59 -8.54
C GLY A 212 13.16 -5.66 -9.73
N ILE A 213 12.84 -6.19 -10.90
CA ILE A 213 12.67 -5.42 -12.12
C ILE A 213 11.30 -5.73 -12.70
N GLY A 214 10.62 -4.71 -13.23
CA GLY A 214 9.29 -4.90 -13.79
C GLY A 214 8.97 -3.91 -14.89
N ILE A 215 7.99 -4.31 -15.69
CA ILE A 215 7.41 -3.51 -16.79
C ILE A 215 5.91 -3.49 -16.55
N ASN A 216 5.30 -2.31 -16.58
CA ASN A 216 3.86 -2.13 -16.49
C ASN A 216 3.36 -1.44 -17.76
N TYR A 217 2.21 -1.86 -18.22
CA TYR A 217 1.44 -1.19 -19.25
C TYR A 217 0.01 -1.01 -18.78
N SER A 218 -0.53 0.19 -18.93
CA SER A 218 -1.95 0.48 -18.73
C SER A 218 -2.45 1.21 -19.95
N GLY A 219 -3.46 0.67 -20.62
CA GLY A 219 -4.08 1.26 -21.80
C GLY A 219 -5.59 1.34 -21.64
N ARG A 220 -6.20 2.42 -22.12
CA ARG A 220 -7.65 2.59 -22.21
C ARG A 220 -8.00 3.10 -23.60
N LEU A 221 -8.96 2.45 -24.23
CA LEU A 221 -9.54 2.84 -25.52
C LEU A 221 -11.01 3.23 -25.29
N PHE A 222 -11.41 4.40 -25.78
CA PHE A 222 -12.76 4.92 -25.67
C PHE A 222 -13.53 4.75 -26.98
N PHE A 223 -14.74 4.25 -26.90
CA PHE A 223 -15.69 4.12 -28.02
C PHE A 223 -16.69 5.28 -28.06
N GLY A 224 -16.23 6.47 -27.76
CA GLY A 224 -17.09 7.65 -27.59
C GLY A 224 -17.96 7.48 -26.35
N GLU A 225 -19.26 7.75 -26.47
CA GLU A 225 -20.24 7.61 -25.40
C GLU A 225 -20.64 6.15 -25.13
N LEU A 226 -20.26 5.21 -26.00
CA LEU A 226 -20.65 3.81 -25.92
C LEU A 226 -19.84 3.03 -24.87
N GLY A 227 -18.69 3.55 -24.42
CA GLY A 227 -17.93 2.89 -23.38
C GLY A 227 -16.42 2.88 -23.58
N SER A 228 -15.76 1.97 -22.87
CA SER A 228 -14.29 1.83 -22.94
C SER A 228 -13.82 0.41 -22.69
N VAL A 229 -12.66 0.07 -23.26
CA VAL A 229 -11.86 -1.10 -22.90
C VAL A 229 -10.60 -0.62 -22.18
N MET A 230 -10.24 -1.29 -21.10
CA MET A 230 -9.00 -1.07 -20.36
C MET A 230 -8.19 -2.37 -20.35
N LEU A 231 -6.89 -2.25 -20.57
CA LEU A 231 -5.91 -3.34 -20.41
C LEU A 231 -4.82 -2.87 -19.46
N ASN A 232 -4.59 -3.64 -18.40
CA ASN A 232 -3.43 -3.50 -17.53
C ASN A 232 -2.60 -4.78 -17.62
N PHE A 233 -1.31 -4.61 -17.76
CA PHE A 233 -0.33 -5.68 -17.83
C PHE A 233 0.82 -5.34 -16.89
N ASP A 234 1.17 -6.25 -15.99
CA ASP A 234 2.33 -6.18 -15.10
C ASP A 234 3.17 -7.44 -15.29
N LEU A 235 4.43 -7.25 -15.60
CA LEU A 235 5.43 -8.30 -15.67
C LEU A 235 6.59 -7.92 -14.79
N SER A 236 6.97 -8.77 -13.85
CA SER A 236 8.17 -8.54 -13.04
C SER A 236 8.95 -9.82 -12.80
N GLU A 237 10.24 -9.66 -12.57
CA GLU A 237 11.16 -10.70 -12.15
C GLU A 237 11.86 -10.25 -10.87
N ASN A 238 11.72 -11.05 -9.83
CA ASN A 238 12.24 -10.77 -8.50
C ASN A 238 13.25 -11.86 -8.09
N LYS A 239 14.43 -11.44 -7.65
CA LYS A 239 15.53 -12.34 -7.26
C LYS A 239 15.95 -12.06 -5.83
N GLU A 240 16.19 -13.13 -5.10
CA GLU A 240 16.85 -13.09 -3.81
C GLU A 240 18.37 -13.26 -4.04
N LEU A 241 19.17 -12.46 -3.31
CA LEU A 241 20.63 -12.38 -3.51
C LEU A 241 21.45 -12.88 -2.32
N SER A 242 20.83 -13.23 -1.20
CA SER A 242 21.50 -13.55 0.07
C SER A 242 21.38 -15.01 0.50
N ASN A 243 20.83 -15.90 -0.32
CA ASN A 243 20.57 -17.31 -0.03
C ASN A 243 19.54 -17.55 1.08
N PHE A 244 18.68 -16.59 1.36
CA PHE A 244 17.57 -16.73 2.30
C PHE A 244 16.27 -16.95 1.54
N GLN A 245 15.67 -18.13 1.69
CA GLN A 245 14.52 -18.55 0.87
C GLN A 245 13.20 -17.81 1.18
N TYR A 246 13.12 -17.15 2.33
CA TYR A 246 11.89 -16.46 2.74
C TYR A 246 12.02 -14.95 2.60
N ILE A 247 11.18 -14.36 1.77
CA ILE A 247 11.06 -12.91 1.64
C ILE A 247 9.72 -12.49 2.24
N PRO A 248 9.70 -11.55 3.20
CA PRO A 248 8.47 -11.10 3.82
C PRO A 248 7.60 -10.30 2.83
N PRO A 249 6.28 -10.30 3.01
CA PRO A 249 5.34 -9.63 2.10
C PRO A 249 5.52 -8.10 2.04
N GLU A 250 6.24 -7.51 2.98
CA GLU A 250 6.59 -6.09 2.96
C GLU A 250 7.68 -5.74 1.95
N ALA A 251 8.47 -6.72 1.51
CA ALA A 251 9.50 -6.52 0.49
C ALA A 251 8.92 -6.63 -0.93
N LEU A 252 9.71 -6.21 -1.91
CA LEU A 252 9.40 -6.29 -3.34
C LEU A 252 8.03 -5.70 -3.71
N ASN A 253 7.59 -4.68 -2.98
CA ASN A 253 6.24 -4.09 -3.11
C ASN A 253 5.09 -5.13 -3.01
N GLY A 254 5.28 -6.20 -2.24
CA GLY A 254 4.30 -7.26 -2.04
C GLY A 254 4.30 -8.36 -3.11
N GLN A 255 5.20 -8.30 -4.07
CA GLN A 255 5.35 -9.33 -5.10
C GLN A 255 6.13 -10.54 -4.57
N THR A 256 5.94 -11.70 -5.19
CA THR A 256 6.67 -12.93 -4.85
C THR A 256 8.02 -13.00 -5.56
N LEU A 257 8.92 -13.86 -5.08
CA LEU A 257 10.13 -14.21 -5.82
C LEU A 257 9.81 -14.85 -7.17
N GLY A 258 10.77 -14.80 -8.07
CA GLY A 258 10.64 -15.33 -9.43
C GLY A 258 9.82 -14.41 -10.33
N LYS A 259 9.21 -15.01 -11.33
CA LYS A 259 8.40 -14.31 -12.32
C LYS A 259 7.00 -14.06 -11.79
N ASN A 260 6.51 -12.85 -11.97
CA ASN A 260 5.15 -12.45 -11.66
C ASN A 260 4.52 -11.86 -12.91
N ILE A 261 3.37 -12.38 -13.29
CA ILE A 261 2.58 -11.88 -14.43
C ILE A 261 1.17 -11.57 -13.92
N ALA A 262 0.71 -10.36 -14.18
CA ALA A 262 -0.67 -10.00 -13.94
C ALA A 262 -1.25 -9.29 -15.17
N VAL A 263 -2.40 -9.77 -15.62
CA VAL A 263 -3.16 -9.16 -16.72
C VAL A 263 -4.56 -8.89 -16.23
N ASN A 264 -5.01 -7.67 -16.39
CA ASN A 264 -6.39 -7.28 -16.10
C ASN A 264 -6.95 -6.57 -17.32
N THR A 265 -8.04 -7.09 -17.86
CA THR A 265 -8.78 -6.47 -18.97
C THR A 265 -10.20 -6.22 -18.51
N SER A 266 -10.71 -5.02 -18.76
CA SER A 266 -12.11 -4.69 -18.49
C SER A 266 -12.76 -3.99 -19.68
N LEU A 267 -13.97 -4.38 -19.97
CA LEU A 267 -14.87 -3.77 -20.96
C LEU A 267 -16.06 -3.18 -20.20
N ASN A 268 -16.35 -1.90 -20.46
CA ASN A 268 -17.58 -1.25 -20.06
C ASN A 268 -18.28 -0.76 -21.33
N TYR A 269 -19.50 -1.22 -21.57
CA TYR A 269 -20.26 -0.90 -22.75
C TYR A 269 -21.68 -0.47 -22.40
N PHE A 270 -22.11 0.70 -22.89
CA PHE A 270 -23.44 1.24 -22.73
C PHE A 270 -24.27 0.94 -23.99
N ILE A 271 -25.23 0.03 -23.87
CA ILE A 271 -26.16 -0.32 -24.95
C ILE A 271 -27.14 0.83 -25.15
N LYS A 272 -27.62 1.42 -24.05
CA LYS A 272 -28.46 2.62 -23.95
C LYS A 272 -28.10 3.37 -22.65
N LYS A 273 -28.66 4.55 -22.45
CA LYS A 273 -28.45 5.36 -21.21
C LYS A 273 -28.72 4.53 -19.94
N ASP A 274 -29.71 3.67 -19.99
CA ASP A 274 -30.20 2.90 -18.84
C ASP A 274 -29.77 1.42 -18.87
N ILE A 275 -28.98 1.01 -19.86
CA ILE A 275 -28.55 -0.38 -20.03
C ILE A 275 -27.05 -0.40 -20.24
N SER A 276 -26.33 -1.07 -19.34
CA SER A 276 -24.89 -1.28 -19.45
C SER A 276 -24.49 -2.72 -19.28
N PHE A 277 -23.41 -3.08 -19.96
CA PHE A 277 -22.71 -4.35 -19.82
C PHE A 277 -21.27 -4.08 -19.39
N SER A 278 -20.79 -4.79 -18.39
CA SER A 278 -19.39 -4.80 -18.01
C SER A 278 -18.85 -6.23 -17.96
N MET A 279 -17.61 -6.40 -18.38
CA MET A 279 -16.88 -7.65 -18.32
C MET A 279 -15.46 -7.40 -17.84
N SER A 280 -14.94 -8.21 -16.96
CA SER A 280 -13.54 -8.20 -16.57
C SER A 280 -12.93 -9.59 -16.64
N VAL A 281 -11.68 -9.62 -17.07
CA VAL A 281 -10.86 -10.82 -17.16
C VAL A 281 -9.56 -10.54 -16.41
N ASN A 282 -9.25 -11.39 -15.44
CA ASN A 282 -8.02 -11.29 -14.66
C ASN A 282 -7.22 -12.59 -14.83
N TYR A 283 -5.95 -12.44 -15.08
CA TYR A 283 -4.97 -13.52 -15.09
C TYR A 283 -3.84 -13.17 -14.14
N LEU A 284 -3.45 -14.10 -13.30
CA LEU A 284 -2.37 -13.96 -12.33
C LEU A 284 -1.53 -15.25 -12.32
N ASP A 285 -0.24 -15.10 -12.57
CA ASP A 285 0.72 -16.20 -12.47
C ASP A 285 1.96 -15.75 -11.69
N ASN A 286 2.21 -16.41 -10.56
CA ASN A 286 3.36 -16.19 -9.70
C ASN A 286 3.60 -17.39 -8.78
N LEU A 287 4.59 -17.33 -7.92
CA LEU A 287 4.94 -18.42 -7.00
C LEU A 287 3.78 -18.84 -6.06
N ARG A 288 2.84 -17.93 -5.76
CA ARG A 288 1.70 -18.20 -4.88
C ARG A 288 0.48 -18.71 -5.66
N TYR A 289 0.27 -18.18 -6.86
CA TYR A 289 -0.88 -18.47 -7.71
C TYR A 289 -0.38 -18.94 -9.07
N ASN A 290 -0.56 -20.22 -9.36
CA ASN A 290 -0.18 -20.80 -10.64
C ASN A 290 -1.38 -20.74 -11.59
N ASN A 291 -1.26 -19.92 -12.64
CA ASN A 291 -2.29 -19.78 -13.70
C ASN A 291 -3.71 -19.50 -13.19
N LEU A 292 -3.85 -18.58 -12.23
CA LEU A 292 -5.17 -18.16 -11.75
C LEU A 292 -5.86 -17.29 -12.79
N PHE A 293 -6.99 -17.75 -13.28
CA PHE A 293 -7.82 -17.07 -14.27
C PHE A 293 -9.22 -16.82 -13.72
N THR A 294 -9.71 -15.57 -13.84
CA THR A 294 -11.03 -15.18 -13.35
C THR A 294 -11.76 -14.35 -14.40
N ILE A 295 -13.01 -14.70 -14.69
CA ILE A 295 -13.89 -13.91 -15.55
C ILE A 295 -15.09 -13.47 -14.70
N MET A 296 -15.45 -12.19 -14.79
CA MET A 296 -16.65 -11.62 -14.20
C MET A 296 -17.41 -10.84 -15.27
N GLY A 297 -18.72 -11.03 -15.33
CA GLY A 297 -19.61 -10.28 -16.21
C GLY A 297 -20.78 -9.72 -15.40
N GLU A 298 -21.21 -8.51 -15.73
CA GLU A 298 -22.34 -7.84 -15.10
C GLU A 298 -23.18 -7.15 -16.15
N PHE A 299 -24.49 -7.33 -16.06
CA PHE A 299 -25.47 -6.63 -16.86
C PHE A 299 -26.36 -5.80 -15.93
N ARG A 300 -26.48 -4.51 -16.20
CA ARG A 300 -27.31 -3.59 -15.42
C ARG A 300 -28.36 -2.95 -16.31
N ALA A 301 -29.61 -3.03 -15.88
CA ALA A 301 -30.73 -2.32 -16.47
C ALA A 301 -31.40 -1.48 -15.39
N TYR A 302 -31.55 -0.19 -15.63
CA TYR A 302 -32.28 0.74 -14.76
C TYR A 302 -33.68 0.92 -15.36
N LEU A 303 -34.70 0.52 -14.62
CA LEU A 303 -36.11 0.61 -15.00
C LEU A 303 -36.72 1.91 -14.49
#